data_0b62d0ad8f826050067ee66e7e5817d2
#
_entry.id   0b62d0ad8f826050067ee66e7e5817d2
#
_cell.length_a   1.000
_cell.length_b   1.000
_cell.length_c   1.000
_cell.angle_alpha   90.00
_cell.angle_beta   90.00
_cell.angle_gamma   90.00
#
_symmetry.space_group_name_H-M   'P 1'
#
loop_
_entity.id
_entity.type
_entity.pdbx_description
1 polymer ?
#
loop_
_entity_poly.entity_id
_entity_poly.type
_entity_poly.pdbx_seq_one_letter_code
_entity_poly.pdbx_strand_id
1 'polypeptide(L)'
;MTAPQSVNAPSGFWRRLHNAGIEPDDNEELRLNKSLLMLATGLASVGIILWVTIYSILGPQFSISMPFAFQLLLAGNMLFYIRSRNFDFFRTSQLGLFLFLPFIAQWSGGTIISTSGVLLWALLAPIGAILCIGARQSVGWFIAWVVLTALSGAVDLYLVDYSLIAQKASVPIRTTLVFFTLNFISVSTIIYILLRLSIEGKRKAQKSLEEAHLQIIAEQERSEKLLLNILPAPIADRLKNSDKTIADGFADVTVMFADIVNFTQVAANMSPSQVFAMLNRIFSAFDELAEQHGLEKIKTIGDAYMVAGGLNEDIEDYAAAVADMAISMRDLLRRDFSINASHLEVRIGIGTGPIVAGVLGKKKFIYDLWGDTVNIASRITAEGVPGMIQCDTTTYHRLAPNYDFHEPQTIYLKGKGNMTVYRLVGRKNADASPEGDAS
;
A
#
# COMPACT_ATOMS: atom_id res chain seq x y z
N MET A 1 17.17 -9.98 -10.61
CA MET A 1 16.39 -11.23 -10.52
C MET A 1 17.29 -12.32 -9.96
N THR A 2 17.30 -12.49 -8.65
CA THR A 2 17.97 -13.59 -7.96
C THR A 2 16.88 -14.37 -7.23
N ALA A 3 16.75 -15.66 -7.58
CA ALA A 3 15.78 -16.58 -7.00
C ALA A 3 16.04 -16.74 -5.49
N PRO A 4 14.99 -16.79 -4.64
CA PRO A 4 15.17 -17.03 -3.21
C PRO A 4 15.66 -18.48 -3.00
N GLN A 5 16.76 -18.62 -2.26
CA GLN A 5 17.30 -19.89 -1.82
C GLN A 5 16.25 -20.65 -1.00
N SER A 6 15.96 -21.87 -1.44
CA SER A 6 15.10 -22.83 -0.74
C SER A 6 15.78 -23.26 0.57
N VAL A 7 15.25 -22.80 1.68
CA VAL A 7 15.55 -23.37 3.01
C VAL A 7 15.11 -24.84 3.01
N ASN A 8 16.05 -25.74 3.32
CA ASN A 8 15.85 -27.19 3.44
C ASN A 8 14.62 -27.51 4.31
N ALA A 9 13.52 -27.88 3.66
CA ALA A 9 12.32 -28.36 4.34
C ALA A 9 12.48 -29.88 4.62
N PRO A 10 12.15 -30.38 5.80
CA PRO A 10 12.24 -31.80 6.13
C PRO A 10 11.37 -32.61 5.14
N SER A 11 12.04 -33.46 4.38
CA SER A 11 11.39 -34.40 3.46
C SER A 11 10.86 -35.58 4.27
N GLY A 12 9.55 -35.83 4.27
CA GLY A 12 9.03 -37.03 4.90
C GLY A 12 7.58 -36.98 5.34
N PHE A 13 7.17 -37.96 6.08
CA PHE A 13 5.86 -38.21 6.65
C PHE A 13 5.24 -36.98 7.35
N TRP A 14 6.01 -36.23 8.14
CA TRP A 14 5.56 -35.02 8.83
C TRP A 14 5.08 -33.90 7.92
N ARG A 15 5.71 -33.73 6.75
CA ARG A 15 5.29 -32.74 5.75
C ARG A 15 3.96 -33.16 5.08
N ARG A 16 3.78 -34.46 4.86
CA ARG A 16 2.52 -34.98 4.32
C ARG A 16 1.39 -34.83 5.32
N LEU A 17 1.65 -35.09 6.60
CA LEU A 17 0.68 -34.91 7.69
C LEU A 17 0.32 -33.44 7.88
N HIS A 18 1.31 -32.55 7.87
CA HIS A 18 1.13 -31.11 8.01
C HIS A 18 0.27 -30.51 6.89
N ASN A 19 0.43 -31.01 5.67
CA ASN A 19 -0.30 -30.52 4.49
C ASN A 19 -1.57 -31.33 4.19
N ALA A 20 -1.86 -32.37 4.97
CA ALA A 20 -3.03 -33.22 4.75
C ALA A 20 -4.31 -32.43 5.04
N GLY A 21 -5.20 -32.35 4.04
CA GLY A 21 -6.46 -31.65 4.18
C GLY A 21 -6.42 -30.14 3.88
N ILE A 22 -5.25 -29.57 3.55
CA ILE A 22 -5.13 -28.20 3.06
C ILE A 22 -5.56 -28.14 1.59
N GLU A 23 -6.37 -27.16 1.24
CA GLU A 23 -6.84 -26.89 -0.12
C GLU A 23 -6.14 -25.65 -0.70
N PRO A 24 -6.04 -25.55 -2.05
CA PRO A 24 -5.40 -24.38 -2.69
C PRO A 24 -6.07 -23.06 -2.32
N ASP A 25 -7.39 -23.06 -2.14
CA ASP A 25 -8.21 -21.88 -1.88
C ASP A 25 -8.30 -21.52 -0.38
N ASP A 26 -7.68 -22.32 0.50
CA ASP A 26 -7.63 -22.01 1.93
C ASP A 26 -6.83 -20.72 2.17
N ASN A 27 -7.38 -19.80 2.95
CA ASN A 27 -6.62 -18.65 3.44
C ASN A 27 -5.52 -19.08 4.44
N GLU A 28 -4.54 -18.23 4.70
CA GLU A 28 -3.38 -18.57 5.54
C GLU A 28 -3.79 -18.98 6.98
N GLU A 29 -4.81 -18.34 7.54
CA GLU A 29 -5.33 -18.65 8.87
C GLU A 29 -5.95 -20.04 8.91
N LEU A 30 -6.78 -20.39 7.92
CA LEU A 30 -7.43 -21.71 7.82
C LEU A 30 -6.38 -22.81 7.60
N ARG A 31 -5.37 -22.57 6.77
CA ARG A 31 -4.24 -23.49 6.58
C ARG A 31 -3.49 -23.74 7.88
N LEU A 32 -3.22 -22.70 8.65
CA LEU A 32 -2.57 -22.82 9.95
C LEU A 32 -3.43 -23.65 10.93
N ASN A 33 -4.72 -23.36 11.01
CA ASN A 33 -5.65 -24.05 11.91
C ASN A 33 -5.78 -25.53 11.54
N LYS A 34 -5.93 -25.88 10.24
CA LYS A 34 -5.95 -27.26 9.74
C LYS A 34 -4.65 -27.98 10.10
N SER A 35 -3.52 -27.35 9.86
CA SER A 35 -2.20 -27.89 10.14
C SER A 35 -1.97 -28.16 11.64
N LEU A 36 -2.31 -27.20 12.50
CA LEU A 36 -2.15 -27.33 13.96
C LEU A 36 -2.99 -28.46 14.53
N LEU A 37 -4.25 -28.60 14.10
CA LEU A 37 -5.13 -29.66 14.58
C LEU A 37 -4.70 -31.05 14.09
N MET A 38 -4.27 -31.17 12.85
CA MET A 38 -3.68 -32.39 12.30
C MET A 38 -2.39 -32.78 13.03
N LEU A 39 -1.53 -31.82 13.31
CA LEU A 39 -0.30 -32.06 14.08
C LEU A 39 -0.60 -32.48 15.52
N ALA A 40 -1.55 -31.81 16.19
CA ALA A 40 -1.98 -32.18 17.54
C ALA A 40 -2.47 -33.62 17.58
N THR A 41 -3.31 -34.03 16.62
CA THR A 41 -3.81 -35.39 16.49
C THR A 41 -2.69 -36.39 16.25
N GLY A 42 -1.75 -36.07 15.36
CA GLY A 42 -0.59 -36.91 15.07
C GLY A 42 0.34 -37.09 16.29
N LEU A 43 0.65 -36.00 16.98
CA LEU A 43 1.49 -36.04 18.21
C LEU A 43 0.79 -36.80 19.34
N ALA A 44 -0.53 -36.60 19.53
CA ALA A 44 -1.31 -37.35 20.48
C ALA A 44 -1.30 -38.87 20.16
N SER A 45 -1.45 -39.22 18.89
CA SER A 45 -1.36 -40.61 18.43
C SER A 45 0.00 -41.24 18.70
N VAL A 46 1.09 -40.53 18.47
CA VAL A 46 2.46 -41.00 18.81
C VAL A 46 2.60 -41.18 20.32
N GLY A 47 2.09 -40.24 21.13
CA GLY A 47 2.09 -40.34 22.58
C GLY A 47 1.33 -41.59 23.09
N ILE A 48 0.14 -41.90 22.51
CA ILE A 48 -0.65 -43.09 22.87
C ILE A 48 0.09 -44.38 22.48
N ILE A 49 0.70 -44.43 21.32
CA ILE A 49 1.48 -45.61 20.87
C ILE A 49 2.68 -45.82 21.81
N LEU A 50 3.40 -44.78 22.15
CA LEU A 50 4.51 -44.86 23.11
C LEU A 50 4.02 -45.35 24.48
N TRP A 51 2.89 -44.84 24.94
CA TRP A 51 2.26 -45.22 26.20
C TRP A 51 1.90 -46.75 26.20
N VAL A 52 1.22 -47.23 25.15
CA VAL A 52 0.88 -48.63 24.96
C VAL A 52 2.12 -49.52 24.92
N THR A 53 3.17 -49.10 24.24
CA THR A 53 4.46 -49.82 24.15
C THR A 53 5.14 -49.97 25.49
N ILE A 54 5.29 -48.87 26.26
CA ILE A 54 5.89 -48.95 27.60
C ILE A 54 5.05 -49.79 28.52
N TYR A 55 3.73 -49.67 28.41
CA TYR A 55 2.83 -50.46 29.23
C TYR A 55 2.94 -51.98 28.93
N SER A 56 3.09 -52.38 27.70
CA SER A 56 3.29 -53.77 27.30
C SER A 56 4.62 -54.35 27.81
N ILE A 57 5.65 -53.49 28.00
CA ILE A 57 6.97 -53.90 28.54
C ILE A 57 6.93 -54.07 30.07
N LEU A 58 6.23 -53.14 30.76
CA LEU A 58 6.18 -53.14 32.22
C LEU A 58 5.23 -54.18 32.82
N GLY A 59 4.44 -54.84 32.00
CA GLY A 59 3.51 -55.93 32.38
C GLY A 59 2.04 -55.49 32.49
N PRO A 60 1.08 -56.40 32.22
CA PRO A 60 -0.33 -56.10 32.09
C PRO A 60 -1.01 -55.93 33.45
N GLN A 61 -1.01 -54.75 34.00
CA GLN A 61 -1.80 -54.38 35.18
C GLN A 61 -3.11 -53.66 34.87
N PHE A 62 -3.30 -53.25 33.60
CA PHE A 62 -4.48 -52.57 33.08
C PHE A 62 -4.91 -53.18 31.76
N SER A 63 -6.16 -52.94 31.36
CA SER A 63 -6.65 -53.34 30.02
C SER A 63 -6.06 -52.37 28.96
N ILE A 64 -5.29 -52.91 28.03
CA ILE A 64 -4.76 -52.18 26.87
C ILE A 64 -5.90 -51.77 25.88
N SER A 65 -7.08 -52.37 26.03
CA SER A 65 -8.21 -52.16 25.11
C SER A 65 -8.66 -50.69 25.04
N MET A 66 -8.65 -49.94 26.16
CA MET A 66 -9.09 -48.53 26.16
C MET A 66 -8.16 -47.59 25.42
N PRO A 67 -6.84 -47.51 25.70
CA PRO A 67 -5.93 -46.69 24.92
C PRO A 67 -5.90 -47.04 23.45
N PHE A 68 -6.02 -48.32 23.11
CA PHE A 68 -6.10 -48.77 21.73
C PHE A 68 -7.38 -48.32 21.06
N ALA A 69 -8.53 -48.39 21.74
CA ALA A 69 -9.81 -47.88 21.23
C ALA A 69 -9.74 -46.35 20.96
N PHE A 70 -9.11 -45.63 21.86
CA PHE A 70 -8.89 -44.15 21.66
C PHE A 70 -8.05 -43.88 20.45
N GLN A 71 -6.95 -44.61 20.24
CA GLN A 71 -6.12 -44.48 19.06
C GLN A 71 -6.91 -44.75 17.77
N LEU A 72 -7.75 -45.76 17.77
CA LEU A 72 -8.62 -46.07 16.61
C LEU A 72 -9.61 -44.93 16.33
N LEU A 73 -10.22 -44.34 17.37
CA LEU A 73 -11.14 -43.21 17.22
C LEU A 73 -10.46 -41.97 16.69
N LEU A 74 -9.29 -41.58 17.23
CA LEU A 74 -8.54 -40.45 16.76
C LEU A 74 -8.05 -40.61 15.32
N ALA A 75 -7.50 -41.78 14.99
CA ALA A 75 -7.04 -42.09 13.64
C ALA A 75 -8.20 -42.22 12.66
N GLY A 76 -9.31 -42.81 13.06
CA GLY A 76 -10.53 -42.92 12.26
C GLY A 76 -11.12 -41.56 11.92
N ASN A 77 -11.22 -40.67 12.89
CA ASN A 77 -11.68 -39.29 12.67
C ASN A 77 -10.76 -38.51 11.71
N MET A 78 -9.44 -38.69 11.87
CA MET A 78 -8.46 -38.10 10.96
C MET A 78 -8.58 -38.63 9.53
N LEU A 79 -8.71 -39.94 9.36
CA LEU A 79 -8.93 -40.56 8.04
C LEU A 79 -10.24 -40.14 7.41
N PHE A 80 -11.32 -40.06 8.18
CA PHE A 80 -12.59 -39.50 7.74
C PHE A 80 -12.45 -38.09 7.22
N TYR A 81 -11.73 -37.21 7.94
CA TYR A 81 -11.47 -35.87 7.49
C TYR A 81 -10.68 -35.81 6.19
N ILE A 82 -9.62 -36.60 6.05
CA ILE A 82 -8.80 -36.64 4.82
C ILE A 82 -9.66 -36.97 3.61
N ARG A 83 -10.71 -37.85 3.80
CA ARG A 83 -11.62 -38.27 2.74
C ARG A 83 -12.79 -37.31 2.51
N SER A 84 -13.40 -36.79 3.59
CA SER A 84 -14.60 -35.93 3.52
C SER A 84 -14.28 -34.46 3.25
N ARG A 85 -13.05 -34.01 3.57
CA ARG A 85 -12.61 -32.62 3.50
C ARG A 85 -13.44 -31.66 4.35
N ASN A 86 -14.35 -32.13 5.17
CA ASN A 86 -15.18 -31.30 6.05
C ASN A 86 -14.38 -30.94 7.32
N PHE A 87 -13.73 -29.77 7.30
CA PHE A 87 -12.90 -29.32 8.42
C PHE A 87 -13.71 -28.96 9.66
N ASP A 88 -14.90 -28.37 9.52
CA ASP A 88 -15.74 -27.99 10.65
C ASP A 88 -16.20 -29.20 11.46
N PHE A 89 -16.61 -30.26 10.77
CA PHE A 89 -16.94 -31.54 11.43
C PHE A 89 -15.70 -32.11 12.12
N PHE A 90 -14.58 -32.20 11.39
CA PHE A 90 -13.34 -32.74 11.96
C PHE A 90 -12.89 -31.94 13.20
N ARG A 91 -12.90 -30.64 13.12
CA ARG A 91 -12.52 -29.74 14.23
C ARG A 91 -13.36 -30.01 15.47
N THR A 92 -14.68 -29.99 15.31
CA THR A 92 -15.60 -30.16 16.45
C THR A 92 -15.53 -31.57 17.02
N SER A 93 -15.53 -32.61 16.18
CA SER A 93 -15.40 -33.98 16.63
C SER A 93 -14.07 -34.30 17.28
N GLN A 94 -12.96 -33.77 16.72
CA GLN A 94 -11.62 -33.97 17.28
C GLN A 94 -11.44 -33.33 18.64
N LEU A 95 -11.93 -32.10 18.82
CA LEU A 95 -11.94 -31.42 20.11
C LEU A 95 -12.83 -32.17 21.12
N GLY A 96 -13.97 -32.69 20.68
CA GLY A 96 -14.81 -33.54 21.50
C GLY A 96 -14.09 -34.81 21.94
N LEU A 97 -13.39 -35.49 21.04
CA LEU A 97 -12.59 -36.67 21.37
C LEU A 97 -11.47 -36.31 22.38
N PHE A 98 -10.74 -35.20 22.18
CA PHE A 98 -9.73 -34.75 23.12
C PHE A 98 -10.31 -34.43 24.49
N LEU A 99 -11.54 -33.88 24.55
CA LEU A 99 -12.17 -33.56 25.83
C LEU A 99 -12.67 -34.82 26.52
N PHE A 100 -13.53 -35.63 25.89
CA PHE A 100 -14.30 -36.67 26.57
C PHE A 100 -13.54 -37.99 26.77
N LEU A 101 -12.68 -38.38 25.81
CA LEU A 101 -12.00 -39.69 25.91
C LEU A 101 -11.11 -39.83 27.18
N PRO A 102 -10.33 -38.83 27.59
CA PRO A 102 -9.55 -38.91 28.81
C PRO A 102 -10.41 -39.08 30.09
N PHE A 103 -11.60 -38.43 30.15
CA PHE A 103 -12.55 -38.62 31.26
C PHE A 103 -13.15 -40.01 31.25
N ILE A 104 -13.56 -40.54 30.11
CA ILE A 104 -14.05 -41.88 29.98
C ILE A 104 -12.99 -42.92 30.44
N ALA A 105 -11.73 -42.69 30.04
CA ALA A 105 -10.61 -43.52 30.46
C ALA A 105 -10.41 -43.49 31.96
N GLN A 106 -10.45 -42.32 32.57
CA GLN A 106 -10.32 -42.17 34.03
C GLN A 106 -11.45 -42.87 34.76
N TRP A 107 -12.71 -42.61 34.40
CA TRP A 107 -13.87 -43.22 35.07
C TRP A 107 -13.94 -44.75 34.91
N SER A 108 -13.40 -45.25 33.80
CA SER A 108 -13.30 -46.72 33.60
C SER A 108 -12.13 -47.35 34.37
N GLY A 109 -11.03 -46.62 34.57
CA GLY A 109 -9.81 -47.09 35.22
C GLY A 109 -9.74 -46.81 36.73
N GLY A 110 -10.72 -46.07 37.29
CA GLY A 110 -10.81 -45.74 38.73
C GLY A 110 -10.52 -44.26 39.01
N THR A 111 -9.58 -43.97 39.95
CA THR A 111 -9.26 -42.60 40.36
C THR A 111 -8.23 -41.91 39.46
N ILE A 112 -8.06 -40.60 39.61
CA ILE A 112 -7.02 -39.82 38.94
C ILE A 112 -5.63 -40.41 39.18
N ILE A 113 -5.40 -40.90 40.39
CA ILE A 113 -4.12 -41.51 40.77
C ILE A 113 -3.94 -42.88 40.11
N SER A 114 -4.96 -43.74 40.13
CA SER A 114 -4.88 -45.10 39.54
C SER A 114 -4.70 -45.04 38.03
N THR A 115 -5.23 -44.02 37.35
CA THR A 115 -5.10 -43.81 35.90
C THR A 115 -3.89 -42.98 35.53
N SER A 116 -2.99 -42.69 36.49
CA SER A 116 -1.72 -41.98 36.24
C SER A 116 -1.91 -40.62 35.54
N GLY A 117 -2.97 -39.89 35.87
CA GLY A 117 -3.22 -38.55 35.34
C GLY A 117 -3.56 -38.50 33.87
N VAL A 118 -4.21 -39.52 33.31
CA VAL A 118 -4.66 -39.53 31.89
C VAL A 118 -5.57 -38.34 31.56
N LEU A 119 -6.23 -37.78 32.60
CA LEU A 119 -7.05 -36.58 32.50
C LEU A 119 -6.31 -35.37 31.94
N LEU A 120 -4.97 -35.27 32.08
CA LEU A 120 -4.16 -34.19 31.53
C LEU A 120 -4.31 -34.07 30.00
N TRP A 121 -4.59 -35.16 29.28
CA TRP A 121 -4.81 -35.12 27.82
C TRP A 121 -6.05 -34.34 27.44
N ALA A 122 -7.06 -34.22 28.31
CA ALA A 122 -8.25 -33.42 28.06
C ALA A 122 -7.96 -31.92 27.93
N LEU A 123 -6.79 -31.44 28.40
CA LEU A 123 -6.35 -30.07 28.24
C LEU A 123 -6.08 -29.69 26.76
N LEU A 124 -5.85 -30.68 25.92
CA LEU A 124 -5.70 -30.44 24.48
C LEU A 124 -6.98 -29.89 23.81
N ALA A 125 -8.17 -30.15 24.39
CA ALA A 125 -9.43 -29.64 23.87
C ALA A 125 -9.57 -28.12 23.97
N PRO A 126 -9.50 -27.48 25.18
CA PRO A 126 -9.59 -26.02 25.26
C PRO A 126 -8.43 -25.30 24.57
N ILE A 127 -7.21 -25.85 24.59
CA ILE A 127 -6.07 -25.27 23.88
C ILE A 127 -6.26 -25.38 22.36
N GLY A 128 -6.66 -26.54 21.85
CA GLY A 128 -6.99 -26.71 20.44
C GLY A 128 -8.14 -25.80 19.99
N ALA A 129 -9.14 -25.59 20.86
CA ALA A 129 -10.24 -24.67 20.60
C ALA A 129 -9.76 -23.22 20.47
N ILE A 130 -8.86 -22.73 21.36
CA ILE A 130 -8.27 -21.39 21.25
C ILE A 130 -7.51 -21.24 19.92
N LEU A 131 -6.74 -22.24 19.55
CA LEU A 131 -5.90 -22.20 18.37
C LEU A 131 -6.69 -22.27 17.04
N CYS A 132 -7.80 -23.06 17.01
CA CYS A 132 -8.51 -23.38 15.77
C CYS A 132 -9.89 -22.71 15.61
N ILE A 133 -10.48 -22.17 16.69
CA ILE A 133 -11.82 -21.56 16.69
C ILE A 133 -11.76 -20.11 17.12
N GLY A 134 -10.74 -19.74 17.90
CA GLY A 134 -10.55 -18.40 18.45
C GLY A 134 -10.98 -18.25 19.90
N ALA A 135 -10.54 -17.16 20.53
CA ALA A 135 -10.63 -16.95 21.97
C ALA A 135 -12.08 -16.94 22.51
N ARG A 136 -13.02 -16.30 21.79
CA ARG A 136 -14.41 -16.15 22.24
C ARG A 136 -15.16 -17.49 22.28
N GLN A 137 -15.00 -18.29 21.25
CA GLN A 137 -15.72 -19.56 21.11
C GLN A 137 -15.08 -20.71 21.92
N SER A 138 -13.80 -20.58 22.31
CA SER A 138 -13.10 -21.58 23.13
C SER A 138 -13.51 -21.58 24.60
N VAL A 139 -14.16 -20.50 25.07
CA VAL A 139 -14.61 -20.39 26.48
C VAL A 139 -15.52 -21.54 26.88
N GLY A 140 -16.44 -21.97 26.00
CA GLY A 140 -17.31 -23.09 26.27
C GLY A 140 -16.54 -24.42 26.48
N TRP A 141 -15.51 -24.66 25.68
CA TRP A 141 -14.64 -25.83 25.82
C TRP A 141 -13.84 -25.81 27.10
N PHE A 142 -13.37 -24.62 27.51
CA PHE A 142 -12.66 -24.44 28.79
C PHE A 142 -13.57 -24.69 29.98
N ILE A 143 -14.79 -24.12 29.98
CA ILE A 143 -15.78 -24.34 31.05
C ILE A 143 -16.14 -25.84 31.13
N ALA A 144 -16.38 -26.50 30.01
CA ALA A 144 -16.66 -27.93 29.98
C ALA A 144 -15.52 -28.75 30.59
N TRP A 145 -14.27 -28.43 30.25
CA TRP A 145 -13.09 -29.05 30.84
C TRP A 145 -13.01 -28.82 32.35
N VAL A 146 -13.23 -27.60 32.86
CA VAL A 146 -13.24 -27.27 34.28
C VAL A 146 -14.31 -28.06 35.02
N VAL A 147 -15.54 -28.05 34.51
CA VAL A 147 -16.67 -28.76 35.14
C VAL A 147 -16.44 -30.27 35.19
N LEU A 148 -15.99 -30.89 34.10
CA LEU A 148 -15.68 -32.30 34.05
C LEU A 148 -14.53 -32.68 35.00
N THR A 149 -13.51 -31.84 35.11
CA THR A 149 -12.37 -32.03 36.03
C THR A 149 -12.83 -31.95 37.48
N ALA A 150 -13.63 -30.93 37.82
CA ALA A 150 -14.20 -30.77 39.15
C ALA A 150 -15.11 -31.95 39.54
N LEU A 151 -15.97 -32.38 38.59
CA LEU A 151 -16.83 -33.55 38.79
C LEU A 151 -16.01 -34.83 39.03
N SER A 152 -14.97 -35.06 38.23
CA SER A 152 -14.08 -36.21 38.41
C SER A 152 -13.39 -36.21 39.76
N GLY A 153 -12.91 -35.04 40.22
CA GLY A 153 -12.33 -34.90 41.57
C GLY A 153 -13.33 -35.18 42.69
N ALA A 154 -14.56 -34.69 42.56
CA ALA A 154 -15.63 -34.96 43.53
C ALA A 154 -16.02 -36.43 43.58
N VAL A 155 -16.13 -37.09 42.42
CA VAL A 155 -16.38 -38.54 42.35
C VAL A 155 -15.24 -39.34 43.01
N ASP A 156 -14.00 -38.96 42.74
CA ASP A 156 -12.83 -39.62 43.35
C ASP A 156 -12.83 -39.49 44.88
N LEU A 157 -13.14 -38.30 45.42
CA LEU A 157 -13.27 -38.09 46.88
C LEU A 157 -14.39 -38.96 47.46
N TYR A 158 -15.56 -38.96 46.81
CA TYR A 158 -16.68 -39.80 47.27
C TYR A 158 -16.33 -41.29 47.29
N LEU A 159 -15.67 -41.80 46.24
CA LEU A 159 -15.28 -43.19 46.11
C LEU A 159 -14.19 -43.58 47.14
N VAL A 160 -13.28 -42.68 47.51
CA VAL A 160 -12.25 -42.90 48.54
C VAL A 160 -12.89 -43.02 49.91
N ASP A 161 -13.85 -42.14 50.28
CA ASP A 161 -14.51 -42.13 51.56
C ASP A 161 -15.38 -43.41 51.79
N TYR A 162 -16.00 -43.96 50.74
CA TYR A 162 -16.85 -45.13 50.87
C TYR A 162 -16.11 -46.47 50.81
N SER A 163 -14.75 -46.50 50.86
CA SER A 163 -13.90 -47.69 50.86
C SER A 163 -14.21 -48.77 49.79
N LEU A 164 -15.01 -48.47 48.81
CA LEU A 164 -15.36 -49.36 47.70
C LEU A 164 -14.19 -49.67 46.73
N ILE A 165 -13.11 -48.89 46.81
CA ILE A 165 -11.92 -48.98 45.95
C ILE A 165 -10.79 -49.80 46.57
N ALA A 166 -10.80 -50.04 47.88
CA ALA A 166 -9.71 -50.71 48.58
C ALA A 166 -9.42 -52.15 48.16
N GLN A 167 -10.29 -52.77 47.35
CA GLN A 167 -10.13 -54.17 46.91
C GLN A 167 -9.78 -54.36 45.44
N LYS A 168 -9.73 -53.31 44.58
CA LYS A 168 -9.21 -53.44 43.21
C LYS A 168 -7.72 -53.27 43.20
N ALA A 169 -6.98 -54.22 42.65
CA ALA A 169 -5.54 -54.32 42.57
C ALA A 169 -4.85 -52.92 42.49
N SER A 170 -4.17 -52.53 43.58
CA SER A 170 -3.44 -51.25 43.62
C SER A 170 -2.27 -51.33 42.63
N VAL A 171 -2.32 -50.47 41.59
CA VAL A 171 -1.18 -50.29 40.69
C VAL A 171 0.03 -49.87 41.51
N PRO A 172 1.20 -50.50 41.33
CA PRO A 172 2.41 -50.10 42.07
C PRO A 172 2.69 -48.61 41.91
N ILE A 173 2.95 -47.91 43.00
CA ILE A 173 3.17 -46.46 42.98
C ILE A 173 4.30 -46.04 42.03
N ARG A 174 5.30 -46.89 41.82
CA ARG A 174 6.39 -46.67 40.85
C ARG A 174 5.85 -46.60 39.43
N THR A 175 4.93 -47.49 39.03
CA THR A 175 4.31 -47.51 37.73
C THR A 175 3.43 -46.30 37.54
N THR A 176 2.63 -45.93 38.56
CA THR A 176 1.81 -44.70 38.53
C THR A 176 2.65 -43.44 38.30
N LEU A 177 3.78 -43.31 39.04
CA LEU A 177 4.68 -42.16 38.89
C LEU A 177 5.32 -42.07 37.48
N VAL A 178 5.76 -43.22 36.93
CA VAL A 178 6.33 -43.24 35.57
C VAL A 178 5.31 -42.78 34.55
N PHE A 179 4.10 -43.31 34.56
CA PHE A 179 3.06 -42.93 33.58
C PHE A 179 2.54 -41.53 33.83
N PHE A 180 2.42 -41.06 35.07
CA PHE A 180 2.06 -39.68 35.35
C PHE A 180 3.09 -38.70 34.78
N THR A 181 4.38 -38.97 35.01
CA THR A 181 5.46 -38.16 34.45
C THR A 181 5.45 -38.18 32.92
N LEU A 182 5.23 -39.34 32.31
CA LEU A 182 5.13 -39.50 30.88
C LEU A 182 3.96 -38.70 30.28
N ASN A 183 2.77 -38.80 30.89
CA ASN A 183 1.59 -38.03 30.45
C ASN A 183 1.82 -36.55 30.58
N PHE A 184 2.40 -36.09 31.70
CA PHE A 184 2.68 -34.68 31.93
C PHE A 184 3.68 -34.11 30.91
N ILE A 185 4.81 -34.82 30.70
CA ILE A 185 5.81 -34.42 29.68
C ILE A 185 5.23 -34.41 28.30
N SER A 186 4.48 -35.46 27.92
CA SER A 186 3.89 -35.58 26.58
C SER A 186 2.91 -34.44 26.28
N VAL A 187 1.95 -34.20 27.17
CA VAL A 187 0.95 -33.14 27.02
C VAL A 187 1.61 -31.75 27.00
N SER A 188 2.54 -31.49 27.93
CA SER A 188 3.26 -30.21 27.98
C SER A 188 4.08 -29.97 26.73
N THR A 189 4.75 -31.00 26.20
CA THR A 189 5.52 -30.91 24.95
C THR A 189 4.62 -30.61 23.74
N ILE A 190 3.49 -31.30 23.66
CA ILE A 190 2.52 -31.06 22.57
C ILE A 190 2.01 -29.61 22.64
N ILE A 191 1.59 -29.16 23.82
CA ILE A 191 1.12 -27.79 24.04
C ILE A 191 2.19 -26.76 23.64
N TYR A 192 3.44 -26.97 24.07
CA TYR A 192 4.55 -26.08 23.72
C TYR A 192 4.77 -25.99 22.21
N ILE A 193 4.80 -27.15 21.53
CA ILE A 193 4.96 -27.21 20.06
C ILE A 193 3.83 -26.47 19.35
N LEU A 194 2.58 -26.71 19.74
CA LEU A 194 1.41 -26.09 19.12
C LEU A 194 1.39 -24.56 19.32
N LEU A 195 1.69 -24.09 20.54
CA LEU A 195 1.76 -22.66 20.83
C LEU A 195 2.89 -21.98 20.04
N ARG A 196 4.08 -22.62 20.02
CA ARG A 196 5.22 -22.09 19.29
C ARG A 196 4.89 -21.95 17.79
N LEU A 197 4.36 -22.99 17.16
CA LEU A 197 4.01 -22.97 15.75
C LEU A 197 2.89 -21.97 15.42
N SER A 198 1.91 -21.84 16.32
CA SER A 198 0.83 -20.85 16.17
C SER A 198 1.38 -19.42 16.23
N ILE A 199 2.28 -19.13 17.18
CA ILE A 199 2.89 -17.80 17.32
C ILE A 199 3.78 -17.50 16.10
N GLU A 200 4.61 -18.45 15.67
CA GLU A 200 5.47 -18.28 14.49
C GLU A 200 4.64 -18.05 13.21
N GLY A 201 3.54 -18.81 13.03
CA GLY A 201 2.63 -18.65 11.89
C GLY A 201 1.95 -17.28 11.89
N LYS A 202 1.41 -16.84 13.02
CA LYS A 202 0.77 -15.52 13.14
C LYS A 202 1.75 -14.37 12.91
N ARG A 203 2.98 -14.47 13.44
CA ARG A 203 4.03 -13.46 13.17
C ARG A 203 4.39 -13.37 11.70
N LYS A 204 4.49 -14.51 11.02
CA LYS A 204 4.78 -14.54 9.58
C LYS A 204 3.67 -13.89 8.78
N ALA A 205 2.41 -14.22 9.05
CA ALA A 205 1.25 -13.63 8.38
C ALA A 205 1.16 -12.12 8.61
N GLN A 206 1.40 -11.67 9.86
CA GLN A 206 1.40 -10.25 10.20
C GLN A 206 2.50 -9.49 9.46
N LYS A 207 3.72 -10.04 9.40
CA LYS A 207 4.83 -9.43 8.66
C LYS A 207 4.54 -9.32 7.16
N SER A 208 3.98 -10.37 6.56
CA SER A 208 3.58 -10.36 5.14
C SER A 208 2.50 -9.31 4.85
N LEU A 209 1.54 -9.14 5.77
CA LEU A 209 0.51 -8.10 5.66
C LEU A 209 1.11 -6.68 5.75
N GLU A 210 2.05 -6.48 6.67
CA GLU A 210 2.74 -5.19 6.85
C GLU A 210 3.58 -4.83 5.60
N GLU A 211 4.34 -5.80 5.05
CA GLU A 211 5.10 -5.62 3.81
C GLU A 211 4.18 -5.28 2.62
N ALA A 212 3.05 -5.96 2.49
CA ALA A 212 2.06 -5.67 1.45
C ALA A 212 1.45 -4.26 1.62
N HIS A 213 1.16 -3.86 2.85
CA HIS A 213 0.62 -2.53 3.15
C HIS A 213 1.61 -1.41 2.78
N LEU A 214 2.89 -1.59 3.12
CA LEU A 214 3.94 -0.63 2.74
C LEU A 214 4.12 -0.53 1.22
N GLN A 215 3.99 -1.65 0.49
CA GLN A 215 4.03 -1.63 -0.97
C GLN A 215 2.86 -0.84 -1.58
N ILE A 216 1.65 -1.00 -1.04
CA ILE A 216 0.47 -0.26 -1.49
C ILE A 216 0.67 1.25 -1.28
N ILE A 217 1.16 1.67 -0.10
CA ILE A 217 1.45 3.08 0.19
C ILE A 217 2.47 3.64 -0.81
N ALA A 218 3.58 2.94 -1.02
CA ALA A 218 4.63 3.39 -1.94
C ALA A 218 4.13 3.51 -3.39
N GLU A 219 3.27 2.59 -3.85
CA GLU A 219 2.69 2.65 -5.20
C GLU A 219 1.64 3.77 -5.31
N GLN A 220 0.89 4.02 -4.24
CA GLN A 220 -0.05 5.14 -4.19
C GLN A 220 0.68 6.50 -4.25
N GLU A 221 1.75 6.68 -3.47
CA GLU A 221 2.58 7.89 -3.52
C GLU A 221 3.21 8.11 -4.91
N ARG A 222 3.67 7.02 -5.52
CA ARG A 222 4.22 7.09 -6.89
C ARG A 222 3.16 7.49 -7.91
N SER A 223 1.98 6.91 -7.82
CA SER A 223 0.85 7.26 -8.70
C SER A 223 0.43 8.71 -8.52
N GLU A 224 0.41 9.20 -7.27
CA GLU A 224 0.10 10.59 -6.97
C GLU A 224 1.12 11.58 -7.55
N LYS A 225 2.42 11.30 -7.39
CA LYS A 225 3.49 12.11 -8.02
C LYS A 225 3.35 12.16 -9.54
N LEU A 226 3.03 11.04 -10.18
CA LEU A 226 2.82 11.01 -11.62
C LEU A 226 1.61 11.85 -12.04
N LEU A 227 0.55 11.86 -11.27
CA LEU A 227 -0.63 12.68 -11.53
C LEU A 227 -0.33 14.19 -11.38
N LEU A 228 0.40 14.56 -10.33
CA LEU A 228 0.83 15.95 -10.07
C LEU A 228 1.84 16.48 -11.10
N ASN A 229 2.55 15.61 -11.81
CA ASN A 229 3.39 16.01 -12.94
C ASN A 229 2.58 16.37 -14.22
N ILE A 230 1.27 16.06 -14.23
CA ILE A 230 0.41 16.26 -15.42
C ILE A 230 -0.64 17.33 -15.12
N LEU A 231 -1.11 17.44 -13.87
CA LEU A 231 -2.20 18.32 -13.48
C LEU A 231 -1.82 19.16 -12.25
N PRO A 232 -2.25 20.43 -12.16
CA PRO A 232 -2.11 21.22 -10.94
C PRO A 232 -2.78 20.51 -9.76
N ALA A 233 -2.21 20.65 -8.55
CA ALA A 233 -2.66 19.93 -7.35
C ALA A 233 -4.18 20.10 -7.05
N PRO A 234 -4.78 21.32 -7.12
CA PRO A 234 -6.23 21.48 -6.88
C PRO A 234 -7.09 20.75 -7.92
N ILE A 235 -6.60 20.64 -9.15
CA ILE A 235 -7.30 19.95 -10.25
C ILE A 235 -7.18 18.43 -10.09
N ALA A 236 -6.00 17.94 -9.70
CA ALA A 236 -5.77 16.53 -9.42
C ALA A 236 -6.67 16.02 -8.29
N ASP A 237 -6.83 16.80 -7.21
CA ASP A 237 -7.70 16.46 -6.09
C ASP A 237 -9.19 16.43 -6.47
N ARG A 238 -9.62 17.37 -7.29
CA ARG A 238 -11.01 17.38 -7.81
C ARG A 238 -11.26 16.19 -8.74
N LEU A 239 -10.29 15.82 -9.56
CA LEU A 239 -10.41 14.68 -10.47
C LEU A 239 -10.48 13.34 -9.71
N LYS A 240 -9.75 13.20 -8.60
CA LYS A 240 -9.82 12.02 -7.73
C LYS A 240 -11.19 11.85 -7.06
N ASN A 241 -11.83 12.97 -6.72
CA ASN A 241 -13.03 12.97 -5.88
C ASN A 241 -14.34 13.17 -6.65
N SER A 242 -14.30 13.42 -7.95
CA SER A 242 -15.50 13.75 -8.74
C SER A 242 -15.35 13.38 -10.22
N ASP A 243 -16.38 12.72 -10.76
CA ASP A 243 -16.51 12.45 -12.20
C ASP A 243 -17.05 13.65 -13.00
N LYS A 244 -17.18 14.82 -12.39
CA LYS A 244 -17.74 16.02 -13.04
C LYS A 244 -16.69 16.69 -13.92
N THR A 245 -17.16 17.34 -14.99
CA THR A 245 -16.32 18.20 -15.84
C THR A 245 -15.73 19.32 -14.98
N ILE A 246 -14.40 19.48 -15.04
CA ILE A 246 -13.69 20.55 -14.38
C ILE A 246 -13.50 21.68 -15.39
N ALA A 247 -14.19 22.82 -15.16
CA ALA A 247 -14.09 24.04 -15.94
C ALA A 247 -14.36 25.22 -15.02
N ASP A 248 -13.36 26.06 -14.80
CA ASP A 248 -13.39 27.21 -13.91
C ASP A 248 -13.18 28.50 -14.70
N GLY A 249 -14.07 29.47 -14.46
CA GLY A 249 -13.94 30.80 -15.06
C GLY A 249 -13.08 31.72 -14.18
N PHE A 250 -12.09 32.34 -14.80
CA PHE A 250 -11.23 33.35 -14.17
C PHE A 250 -11.47 34.69 -14.83
N ALA A 251 -11.79 35.70 -14.06
CA ALA A 251 -12.08 37.05 -14.57
C ALA A 251 -10.81 37.76 -15.06
N ASP A 252 -9.65 37.34 -14.52
CA ASP A 252 -8.43 38.08 -14.69
C ASP A 252 -7.19 37.17 -14.57
N VAL A 253 -6.58 36.87 -15.74
CA VAL A 253 -5.38 36.01 -15.85
C VAL A 253 -4.46 36.65 -16.89
N THR A 254 -3.15 36.60 -16.62
CA THR A 254 -2.14 36.99 -17.60
C THR A 254 -1.57 35.74 -18.27
N VAL A 255 -1.74 35.63 -19.57
CA VAL A 255 -1.28 34.50 -20.39
C VAL A 255 -0.11 34.96 -21.23
N MET A 256 0.95 34.16 -21.28
CA MET A 256 2.13 34.38 -22.09
C MET A 256 2.37 33.21 -23.04
N PHE A 257 2.66 33.50 -24.29
CA PHE A 257 3.26 32.59 -25.26
C PHE A 257 4.66 33.04 -25.60
N ALA A 258 5.59 32.13 -25.65
CA ALA A 258 6.97 32.32 -26.07
C ALA A 258 7.31 31.33 -27.18
N ASP A 259 7.73 31.80 -28.35
CA ASP A 259 7.96 31.02 -29.56
C ASP A 259 9.40 31.22 -30.05
N ILE A 260 10.10 30.13 -30.40
CA ILE A 260 11.50 30.19 -30.83
C ILE A 260 11.58 30.66 -32.27
N VAL A 261 12.29 31.75 -32.51
CA VAL A 261 12.40 32.35 -33.85
C VAL A 261 13.16 31.45 -34.80
N ASN A 262 12.63 31.31 -36.02
CA ASN A 262 13.22 30.51 -37.09
C ASN A 262 13.52 29.04 -36.74
N PHE A 263 12.79 28.49 -35.75
CA PHE A 263 12.98 27.11 -35.29
C PHE A 263 12.99 26.09 -36.42
N THR A 264 12.07 26.20 -37.38
CA THR A 264 11.98 25.29 -38.52
C THR A 264 13.25 25.28 -39.37
N GLN A 265 13.90 26.44 -39.55
CA GLN A 265 15.17 26.56 -40.28
C GLN A 265 16.34 25.97 -39.49
N VAL A 266 16.35 26.18 -38.18
CA VAL A 266 17.33 25.61 -37.26
C VAL A 266 17.21 24.08 -37.25
N ALA A 267 16.00 23.57 -37.10
CA ALA A 267 15.70 22.15 -37.08
C ALA A 267 15.98 21.41 -38.40
N ALA A 268 15.89 22.09 -39.55
CA ALA A 268 16.09 21.48 -40.85
C ALA A 268 17.49 20.82 -41.03
N ASN A 269 18.50 21.30 -40.31
CA ASN A 269 19.86 20.80 -40.39
C ASN A 269 20.24 19.87 -39.21
N MET A 270 19.28 19.44 -38.37
CA MET A 270 19.47 18.62 -37.21
C MET A 270 18.78 17.27 -37.35
N SER A 271 19.32 16.24 -36.71
CA SER A 271 18.58 14.98 -36.55
C SER A 271 17.39 15.14 -35.60
N PRO A 272 16.33 14.34 -35.73
CA PRO A 272 15.17 14.40 -34.82
C PRO A 272 15.55 14.30 -33.33
N SER A 273 16.55 13.49 -32.99
CA SER A 273 17.06 13.34 -31.62
C SER A 273 17.77 14.61 -31.12
N GLN A 274 18.50 15.31 -31.99
CA GLN A 274 19.14 16.58 -31.64
C GLN A 274 18.11 17.69 -31.42
N VAL A 275 17.09 17.75 -32.30
CA VAL A 275 15.97 18.70 -32.15
C VAL A 275 15.25 18.48 -30.84
N PHE A 276 14.94 17.21 -30.49
CA PHE A 276 14.30 16.87 -29.23
C PHE A 276 15.16 17.25 -28.03
N ALA A 277 16.45 16.91 -28.04
CA ALA A 277 17.38 17.22 -26.96
C ALA A 277 17.53 18.74 -26.72
N MET A 278 17.56 19.52 -27.81
CA MET A 278 17.60 20.99 -27.75
C MET A 278 16.33 21.57 -27.14
N LEU A 279 15.14 21.18 -27.65
CA LEU A 279 13.87 21.63 -27.10
C LEU A 279 13.71 21.25 -25.63
N ASN A 280 14.04 20.00 -25.29
CA ASN A 280 13.99 19.55 -23.91
C ASN A 280 14.86 20.39 -22.98
N ARG A 281 16.09 20.74 -23.41
CA ARG A 281 16.99 21.59 -22.62
C ARG A 281 16.44 23.02 -22.46
N ILE A 282 15.89 23.61 -23.54
CA ILE A 282 15.29 24.95 -23.49
C ILE A 282 14.06 24.96 -22.61
N PHE A 283 13.13 24.03 -22.82
CA PHE A 283 11.89 24.00 -22.05
C PHE A 283 12.08 23.60 -20.59
N SER A 284 13.06 22.77 -20.26
CA SER A 284 13.43 22.51 -18.87
C SER A 284 13.93 23.77 -18.17
N ALA A 285 14.74 24.59 -18.84
CA ALA A 285 15.17 25.87 -18.29
C ALA A 285 14.00 26.87 -18.16
N PHE A 286 13.02 26.83 -19.06
CA PHE A 286 11.80 27.63 -18.94
C PHE A 286 10.88 27.13 -17.81
N ASP A 287 10.83 25.81 -17.57
CA ASP A 287 10.12 25.20 -16.43
C ASP A 287 10.70 25.70 -15.11
N GLU A 288 12.04 25.76 -14.99
CA GLU A 288 12.72 26.31 -13.81
C GLU A 288 12.40 27.80 -13.61
N LEU A 289 12.32 28.59 -14.69
CA LEU A 289 11.91 29.99 -14.59
C LEU A 289 10.43 30.14 -14.18
N ALA A 290 9.54 29.30 -14.70
CA ALA A 290 8.13 29.31 -14.30
C ALA A 290 7.98 29.01 -12.80
N GLU A 291 8.70 28.02 -12.29
CA GLU A 291 8.73 27.69 -10.85
C GLU A 291 9.29 28.84 -10.01
N GLN A 292 10.41 29.45 -10.42
CA GLN A 292 11.02 30.59 -9.71
C GLN A 292 10.09 31.82 -9.60
N HIS A 293 9.27 32.04 -10.64
CA HIS A 293 8.30 33.14 -10.66
C HIS A 293 6.91 32.75 -10.15
N GLY A 294 6.72 31.48 -9.72
CA GLY A 294 5.45 30.95 -9.21
C GLY A 294 4.34 30.88 -10.26
N LEU A 295 4.68 30.77 -11.53
CA LEU A 295 3.73 30.75 -12.65
C LEU A 295 3.40 29.32 -13.06
N GLU A 296 2.18 29.13 -13.55
CA GLU A 296 1.70 27.80 -13.98
C GLU A 296 2.06 27.57 -15.46
N LYS A 297 2.90 26.56 -15.72
CA LYS A 297 3.11 26.04 -17.07
C LYS A 297 1.86 25.32 -17.55
N ILE A 298 1.31 25.73 -18.68
CA ILE A 298 0.12 25.10 -19.23
C ILE A 298 0.50 23.97 -20.20
N LYS A 299 1.27 24.28 -21.25
CA LYS A 299 1.69 23.29 -22.25
C LYS A 299 2.77 23.84 -23.17
N THR A 300 3.34 22.94 -23.96
CA THR A 300 4.12 23.30 -25.14
C THR A 300 3.34 22.97 -26.43
N ILE A 301 3.47 23.79 -27.45
CA ILE A 301 2.82 23.61 -28.78
C ILE A 301 3.91 23.72 -29.82
N GLY A 302 4.48 22.59 -30.24
CA GLY A 302 5.66 22.61 -31.13
C GLY A 302 6.86 23.23 -30.42
N ASP A 303 7.32 24.37 -30.95
CA ASP A 303 8.39 25.21 -30.42
C ASP A 303 7.90 26.40 -29.55
N ALA A 304 6.59 26.47 -29.32
CA ALA A 304 6.00 27.48 -28.47
C ALA A 304 5.78 26.95 -27.04
N TYR A 305 6.03 27.81 -26.03
CA TYR A 305 5.83 27.57 -24.61
C TYR A 305 4.72 28.47 -24.08
N MET A 306 3.75 27.89 -23.36
CA MET A 306 2.62 28.61 -22.79
C MET A 306 2.64 28.53 -21.29
N VAL A 307 2.54 29.70 -20.64
CA VAL A 307 2.48 29.88 -19.17
C VAL A 307 1.41 30.89 -18.80
N ALA A 308 0.87 30.79 -17.60
CA ALA A 308 -0.14 31.70 -17.08
C ALA A 308 0.13 32.08 -15.62
N GLY A 309 -0.24 33.30 -15.27
CA GLY A 309 -0.28 33.81 -13.90
C GLY A 309 -1.67 34.30 -13.53
N GLY A 310 -2.06 34.13 -12.24
CA GLY A 310 -3.39 34.48 -11.74
C GLY A 310 -4.37 33.32 -11.73
N LEU A 311 -3.89 32.04 -11.89
CA LEU A 311 -4.69 30.83 -11.71
C LEU A 311 -4.73 30.41 -10.24
N ASN A 312 -3.73 30.79 -9.45
CA ASN A 312 -3.63 30.55 -8.02
C ASN A 312 -3.59 31.89 -7.29
N GLU A 313 -4.09 31.95 -6.06
CA GLU A 313 -4.14 33.18 -5.24
C GLU A 313 -2.78 33.54 -4.61
N ASP A 314 -1.72 32.76 -4.90
CA ASP A 314 -0.43 32.86 -4.21
C ASP A 314 0.43 34.09 -4.60
N ILE A 315 0.07 34.76 -5.70
CA ILE A 315 0.86 35.90 -6.23
C ILE A 315 -0.03 37.12 -6.42
N GLU A 316 0.24 38.21 -5.68
CA GLU A 316 -0.51 39.47 -5.79
C GLU A 316 -0.32 40.15 -7.17
N ASP A 317 0.93 40.19 -7.69
CA ASP A 317 1.23 40.82 -8.99
C ASP A 317 1.74 39.80 -10.02
N TYR A 318 0.83 38.91 -10.44
CA TYR A 318 1.12 37.89 -11.44
C TYR A 318 1.44 38.47 -12.83
N ALA A 319 0.98 39.69 -13.15
CA ALA A 319 1.32 40.32 -14.41
C ALA A 319 2.81 40.75 -14.44
N ALA A 320 3.33 41.30 -13.32
CA ALA A 320 4.75 41.57 -13.17
C ALA A 320 5.58 40.27 -13.17
N ALA A 321 5.14 39.24 -12.49
CA ALA A 321 5.82 37.92 -12.52
C ALA A 321 5.95 37.35 -13.93
N VAL A 322 4.87 37.43 -14.76
CA VAL A 322 4.90 37.03 -16.16
C VAL A 322 5.87 37.90 -16.98
N ALA A 323 5.89 39.22 -16.75
CA ALA A 323 6.79 40.12 -17.45
C ALA A 323 8.27 39.84 -17.10
N ASP A 324 8.58 39.61 -15.81
CA ASP A 324 9.94 39.29 -15.35
C ASP A 324 10.41 37.94 -15.89
N MET A 325 9.52 36.93 -15.91
CA MET A 325 9.81 35.65 -16.57
C MET A 325 10.09 35.84 -18.06
N ALA A 326 9.29 36.64 -18.75
CA ALA A 326 9.50 36.93 -20.18
C ALA A 326 10.89 37.55 -20.45
N ILE A 327 11.30 38.50 -19.62
CA ILE A 327 12.64 39.11 -19.67
C ILE A 327 13.72 38.04 -19.42
N SER A 328 13.54 37.24 -18.39
CA SER A 328 14.47 36.15 -18.03
C SER A 328 14.61 35.12 -19.15
N MET A 329 13.50 34.69 -19.77
CA MET A 329 13.50 33.76 -20.93
C MET A 329 14.27 34.33 -22.12
N ARG A 330 14.02 35.61 -22.48
CA ARG A 330 14.71 36.29 -23.58
C ARG A 330 16.21 36.32 -23.33
N ASP A 331 16.62 36.73 -22.14
CA ASP A 331 18.03 36.92 -21.78
C ASP A 331 18.75 35.57 -21.64
N LEU A 332 18.09 34.55 -21.12
CA LEU A 332 18.59 33.15 -21.03
C LEU A 332 18.89 32.58 -22.43
N LEU A 333 17.98 32.72 -23.37
CA LEU A 333 18.22 32.21 -24.73
C LEU A 333 19.38 32.93 -25.42
N ARG A 334 19.50 34.22 -25.24
CA ARG A 334 20.62 34.99 -25.80
C ARG A 334 21.97 34.63 -25.17
N ARG A 335 22.00 34.30 -23.87
CA ARG A 335 23.23 33.98 -23.17
C ARG A 335 23.68 32.54 -23.36
N ASP A 336 22.77 31.58 -23.19
CA ASP A 336 23.10 30.17 -22.96
C ASP A 336 22.82 29.26 -24.18
N PHE A 337 22.10 29.76 -25.19
CA PHE A 337 21.73 28.97 -26.35
C PHE A 337 22.18 29.63 -27.64
N SER A 338 23.12 28.96 -28.33
CA SER A 338 23.61 29.40 -29.66
C SER A 338 23.72 28.19 -30.59
N ILE A 339 23.43 28.43 -31.90
CA ILE A 339 23.57 27.46 -32.95
C ILE A 339 24.30 28.10 -34.10
N ASN A 340 25.37 27.46 -34.63
CA ASN A 340 26.19 27.96 -35.73
C ASN A 340 26.68 29.40 -35.51
N ALA A 341 27.13 29.72 -34.30
CA ALA A 341 27.57 31.05 -33.86
C ALA A 341 26.48 32.15 -33.87
N SER A 342 25.21 31.81 -34.04
CA SER A 342 24.07 32.72 -33.87
C SER A 342 23.31 32.36 -32.60
N HIS A 343 22.95 33.38 -31.81
CA HIS A 343 22.10 33.16 -30.62
C HIS A 343 20.68 32.87 -31.04
N LEU A 344 20.01 31.96 -30.29
CA LEU A 344 18.58 31.75 -30.45
C LEU A 344 17.82 32.95 -29.89
N GLU A 345 16.80 33.34 -30.60
CA GLU A 345 15.88 34.40 -30.18
C GLU A 345 14.49 33.85 -29.93
N VAL A 346 13.77 34.49 -29.03
CA VAL A 346 12.36 34.20 -28.73
C VAL A 346 11.52 35.43 -29.05
N ARG A 347 10.32 35.24 -29.56
CA ARG A 347 9.27 36.25 -29.63
C ARG A 347 8.20 35.91 -28.59
N ILE A 348 7.82 36.89 -27.78
CA ILE A 348 6.93 36.72 -26.63
C ILE A 348 5.72 37.64 -26.79
N GLY A 349 4.53 37.05 -26.60
CA GLY A 349 3.27 37.78 -26.55
C GLY A 349 2.55 37.56 -25.24
N ILE A 350 2.11 38.64 -24.62
CA ILE A 350 1.42 38.62 -23.31
C ILE A 350 0.04 39.26 -23.51
N GLY A 351 -0.98 38.62 -22.93
CA GLY A 351 -2.34 39.14 -22.87
C GLY A 351 -2.97 38.94 -21.50
N THR A 352 -3.71 39.94 -21.03
CA THR A 352 -4.39 39.90 -19.74
C THR A 352 -5.90 40.07 -19.88
N GLY A 353 -6.68 39.18 -19.24
CA GLY A 353 -8.15 39.24 -19.26
C GLY A 353 -8.80 37.92 -18.83
N PRO A 354 -10.11 37.80 -19.10
CA PRO A 354 -10.88 36.61 -18.69
C PRO A 354 -10.54 35.38 -19.53
N ILE A 355 -10.54 34.21 -18.82
CA ILE A 355 -10.32 32.89 -19.41
C ILE A 355 -11.21 31.84 -18.74
N VAL A 356 -11.30 30.67 -19.33
CA VAL A 356 -11.77 29.43 -18.70
C VAL A 356 -10.60 28.45 -18.65
N ALA A 357 -10.30 27.92 -17.47
CA ALA A 357 -9.34 26.83 -17.30
C ALA A 357 -10.09 25.53 -17.00
N GLY A 358 -9.63 24.41 -17.53
CA GLY A 358 -10.33 23.17 -17.30
C GLY A 358 -9.60 21.92 -17.82
N VAL A 359 -10.20 20.76 -17.53
CA VAL A 359 -9.70 19.46 -18.00
C VAL A 359 -10.57 18.95 -19.12
N LEU A 360 -9.95 18.71 -20.28
CA LEU A 360 -10.61 18.17 -21.44
C LEU A 360 -10.17 16.72 -21.69
N GLY A 361 -11.13 15.88 -22.12
CA GLY A 361 -10.90 14.49 -22.52
C GLY A 361 -11.32 13.47 -21.48
N LYS A 362 -11.52 12.20 -21.94
CA LYS A 362 -11.90 11.07 -21.08
C LYS A 362 -10.78 10.08 -20.83
N LYS A 363 -9.81 9.97 -21.73
CA LYS A 363 -8.71 9.00 -21.66
C LYS A 363 -7.34 9.65 -21.49
N LYS A 364 -7.15 10.82 -22.14
CA LYS A 364 -5.95 11.64 -22.00
C LYS A 364 -6.43 12.99 -21.50
N PHE A 365 -6.31 13.19 -20.21
CA PHE A 365 -6.65 14.46 -19.60
C PHE A 365 -5.65 15.54 -20.02
N ILE A 366 -6.16 16.65 -20.51
CA ILE A 366 -5.38 17.83 -20.85
C ILE A 366 -5.97 18.99 -20.05
N TYR A 367 -5.18 19.55 -19.14
CA TYR A 367 -5.49 20.82 -18.50
C TYR A 367 -5.08 21.94 -19.47
N ASP A 368 -6.00 22.81 -19.80
CA ASP A 368 -5.78 23.86 -20.77
C ASP A 368 -6.60 25.11 -20.44
N LEU A 369 -6.28 26.22 -21.15
CA LEU A 369 -6.94 27.50 -21.03
C LEU A 369 -7.66 27.86 -22.33
N TRP A 370 -8.86 28.40 -22.19
CA TRP A 370 -9.68 28.88 -23.31
C TRP A 370 -10.16 30.29 -23.05
N GLY A 371 -10.24 31.09 -24.08
CA GLY A 371 -10.77 32.44 -24.03
C GLY A 371 -10.15 33.37 -25.07
N ASP A 372 -10.70 34.56 -25.16
CA ASP A 372 -10.22 35.58 -26.06
C ASP A 372 -8.81 36.04 -25.71
N THR A 373 -8.53 36.17 -24.44
CA THR A 373 -7.20 36.53 -23.89
C THR A 373 -6.11 35.58 -24.40
N VAL A 374 -6.38 34.26 -24.37
CA VAL A 374 -5.45 33.23 -24.85
C VAL A 374 -5.16 33.41 -26.34
N ASN A 375 -6.21 33.67 -27.15
CA ASN A 375 -6.09 33.88 -28.57
C ASN A 375 -5.32 35.17 -28.92
N ILE A 376 -5.53 36.24 -28.12
CA ILE A 376 -4.81 37.50 -28.28
C ILE A 376 -3.34 37.31 -28.02
N ALA A 377 -2.96 36.74 -26.84
CA ALA A 377 -1.57 36.47 -26.50
C ALA A 377 -0.86 35.64 -27.59
N SER A 378 -1.48 34.53 -28.03
CA SER A 378 -0.95 33.66 -29.07
C SER A 378 -0.73 34.42 -30.40
N ARG A 379 -1.67 35.29 -30.82
CA ARG A 379 -1.56 36.07 -32.07
C ARG A 379 -0.51 37.18 -31.93
N ILE A 380 -0.42 37.87 -30.80
CA ILE A 380 0.66 38.83 -30.56
C ILE A 380 2.03 38.16 -30.70
N THR A 381 2.16 36.91 -30.19
CA THR A 381 3.40 36.13 -30.39
C THR A 381 3.66 35.83 -31.86
N ALA A 382 2.65 35.37 -32.58
CA ALA A 382 2.79 34.97 -34.00
C ALA A 382 3.25 36.14 -34.89
N GLU A 383 2.70 37.35 -34.65
CA GLU A 383 3.05 38.59 -35.37
C GLU A 383 4.22 39.32 -34.68
N GLY A 384 4.81 38.72 -33.64
CA GLY A 384 5.85 39.31 -32.79
C GLY A 384 7.18 39.49 -33.50
N VAL A 385 7.91 40.55 -33.13
CA VAL A 385 9.26 40.83 -33.63
C VAL A 385 10.28 39.94 -32.88
N PRO A 386 11.24 39.33 -33.60
CA PRO A 386 12.31 38.54 -32.99
C PRO A 386 13.03 39.30 -31.86
N GLY A 387 13.24 38.60 -30.76
CA GLY A 387 13.92 39.14 -29.59
C GLY A 387 13.11 40.16 -28.75
N MET A 388 11.84 40.40 -29.09
CA MET A 388 10.97 41.35 -28.44
C MET A 388 9.87 40.70 -27.63
N ILE A 389 9.47 41.35 -26.52
CA ILE A 389 8.32 41.02 -25.70
C ILE A 389 7.23 42.04 -26.00
N GLN A 390 6.06 41.60 -26.43
CA GLN A 390 4.93 42.44 -26.78
C GLN A 390 3.72 42.10 -25.92
N CYS A 391 2.92 43.10 -25.56
CA CYS A 391 1.69 42.86 -24.80
C CYS A 391 0.51 43.67 -25.32
N ASP A 392 -0.69 43.27 -24.91
CA ASP A 392 -1.92 43.99 -25.16
C ASP A 392 -2.03 45.24 -24.25
N THR A 393 -3.07 46.07 -24.52
CA THR A 393 -3.32 47.31 -23.80
C THR A 393 -3.60 47.06 -22.31
N THR A 394 -4.30 45.99 -21.97
CA THR A 394 -4.63 45.64 -20.56
C THR A 394 -3.36 45.33 -19.76
N THR A 395 -2.50 44.51 -20.33
CA THR A 395 -1.19 44.18 -19.73
C THR A 395 -0.31 45.40 -19.60
N TYR A 396 -0.27 46.25 -20.67
CA TYR A 396 0.48 47.48 -20.63
C TYR A 396 0.08 48.36 -19.45
N HIS A 397 -1.20 48.64 -19.24
CA HIS A 397 -1.67 49.52 -18.15
C HIS A 397 -1.28 49.00 -16.77
N ARG A 398 -1.15 47.70 -16.57
CA ARG A 398 -0.69 47.10 -15.30
C ARG A 398 0.80 47.26 -15.09
N LEU A 399 1.55 47.06 -16.16
CA LEU A 399 3.02 47.05 -16.11
C LEU A 399 3.65 48.46 -16.22
N ALA A 400 2.97 49.41 -16.87
CA ALA A 400 3.49 50.75 -17.14
C ALA A 400 4.03 51.54 -15.90
N PRO A 401 3.50 51.35 -14.69
CA PRO A 401 4.08 51.99 -13.52
C PRO A 401 5.54 51.57 -13.25
N ASN A 402 5.87 50.30 -13.45
CA ASN A 402 7.13 49.69 -13.03
C ASN A 402 8.04 49.25 -14.19
N TYR A 403 7.58 49.36 -15.44
CA TYR A 403 8.30 48.85 -16.61
C TYR A 403 8.37 49.94 -17.70
N ASP A 404 9.46 49.93 -18.48
CA ASP A 404 9.66 50.77 -19.65
C ASP A 404 9.15 50.07 -20.92
N PHE A 405 8.54 50.86 -21.79
CA PHE A 405 7.98 50.42 -23.07
C PHE A 405 8.43 51.32 -24.20
N HIS A 406 8.56 50.76 -25.38
CA HIS A 406 8.65 51.52 -26.59
C HIS A 406 7.29 52.14 -26.96
N GLU A 407 7.30 53.10 -27.91
CA GLU A 407 6.06 53.67 -28.44
C GLU A 407 5.11 52.57 -28.97
N PRO A 408 3.79 52.75 -28.73
CA PRO A 408 2.79 51.77 -29.14
C PRO A 408 2.78 51.60 -30.65
N GLN A 409 2.51 50.35 -31.09
CA GLN A 409 2.40 50.00 -32.48
C GLN A 409 1.07 49.34 -32.77
N THR A 410 0.51 49.64 -33.95
CA THR A 410 -0.68 48.95 -34.42
C THR A 410 -0.30 47.77 -35.33
N ILE A 411 -0.70 46.58 -34.95
CA ILE A 411 -0.51 45.35 -35.73
C ILE A 411 -1.85 44.73 -36.11
N TYR A 412 -1.89 44.04 -37.24
CA TYR A 412 -3.09 43.31 -37.66
C TYR A 412 -3.09 41.92 -37.10
N LEU A 413 -4.09 41.61 -36.25
CA LEU A 413 -4.31 40.26 -35.71
C LEU A 413 -5.43 39.54 -36.46
N LYS A 414 -5.14 38.38 -37.03
CA LYS A 414 -6.13 37.57 -37.79
C LYS A 414 -7.40 37.33 -36.96
N GLY A 415 -8.56 37.78 -37.51
CA GLY A 415 -9.86 37.65 -36.87
C GLY A 415 -10.15 38.61 -35.71
N LYS A 416 -9.27 39.58 -35.44
CA LYS A 416 -9.43 40.67 -34.48
C LYS A 416 -9.30 42.05 -35.13
N GLY A 417 -8.67 42.12 -36.29
CA GLY A 417 -8.35 43.39 -36.93
C GLY A 417 -7.12 44.08 -36.36
N ASN A 418 -7.07 45.38 -36.54
CA ASN A 418 -5.98 46.23 -36.07
C ASN A 418 -6.05 46.36 -34.53
N MET A 419 -4.95 46.05 -33.85
CA MET A 419 -4.83 46.12 -32.38
C MET A 419 -3.54 46.83 -32.00
N THR A 420 -3.62 47.70 -31.00
CA THR A 420 -2.46 48.35 -30.43
C THR A 420 -1.71 47.40 -29.52
N VAL A 421 -0.40 47.25 -29.69
CA VAL A 421 0.51 46.49 -28.87
C VAL A 421 1.65 47.33 -28.36
N TYR A 422 2.16 46.97 -27.21
CA TYR A 422 3.25 47.68 -26.52
C TYR A 422 4.44 46.74 -26.40
N ARG A 423 5.65 47.24 -26.72
CA ARG A 423 6.89 46.46 -26.62
C ARG A 423 7.58 46.74 -25.30
N LEU A 424 7.65 45.73 -24.45
CA LEU A 424 8.32 45.78 -23.14
C LEU A 424 9.84 45.82 -23.34
N VAL A 425 10.49 46.79 -22.72
CA VAL A 425 11.96 46.97 -22.70
C VAL A 425 12.56 46.24 -21.50
N GLY A 426 12.11 46.57 -20.30
CA GLY A 426 12.59 46.03 -19.04
C GLY A 426 11.95 46.75 -17.84
N ARG A 427 12.38 46.37 -16.63
CA ARG A 427 11.99 47.09 -15.41
C ARG A 427 12.62 48.50 -15.39
N LYS A 428 11.86 49.48 -14.91
CA LYS A 428 12.37 50.81 -14.61
C LYS A 428 13.45 50.72 -13.55
N ASN A 429 14.60 51.37 -13.76
CA ASN A 429 15.63 51.50 -12.72
C ASN A 429 15.10 52.37 -11.58
N ALA A 430 15.03 51.82 -10.39
CA ALA A 430 14.57 52.55 -9.19
C ALA A 430 15.48 53.74 -8.80
N ASP A 431 16.68 53.84 -9.41
CA ASP A 431 17.72 54.87 -9.07
C ASP A 431 17.78 56.07 -10.02
N ALA A 432 16.88 56.17 -11.00
CA ALA A 432 16.79 57.37 -11.82
C ALA A 432 15.88 58.41 -11.14
N SER A 433 16.32 58.99 -10.02
CA SER A 433 15.82 60.27 -9.51
C SER A 433 16.05 61.31 -10.60
N PRO A 434 15.10 62.19 -10.96
CA PRO A 434 15.35 63.29 -11.88
C PRO A 434 16.36 64.23 -11.17
N GLU A 435 17.59 64.33 -11.72
CA GLU A 435 18.50 65.42 -11.37
C GLU A 435 17.75 66.70 -11.59
N GLY A 436 17.65 67.44 -10.46
CA GLY A 436 16.97 68.70 -10.41
C GLY A 436 17.58 69.70 -11.37
N ASP A 437 16.75 70.31 -12.19
CA ASP A 437 16.98 71.59 -12.82
C ASP A 437 16.94 72.64 -11.72
N ALA A 438 18.14 73.03 -11.26
CA ALA A 438 18.37 74.21 -10.39
C ALA A 438 19.37 75.09 -11.07
N SER A 439 18.91 76.05 -11.79
CA SER A 439 19.54 77.42 -11.92
C SER A 439 18.59 78.35 -12.65
#